data_8469d4bd4aa6be77458b0daa2f9913ac
#
_entry.id   8469d4bd4aa6be77458b0daa2f9913ac
#
_cell.length_a   1.000
_cell.length_b   1.000
_cell.length_c   1.000
_cell.angle_alpha   90.00
_cell.angle_beta   90.00
_cell.angle_gamma   90.00
#
_symmetry.space_group_name_H-M   'P 1'
#
loop_
_entity.id
_entity.type
_entity.pdbx_description
1 polymer ?
#
loop_
_entity_poly.entity_id
_entity_poly.type
_entity_poly.pdbx_seq_one_letter_code
_entity_poly.pdbx_strand_id
1 'polypeptide(L)'
;AAIAELANDIAATYFELPKEERQGRPEITASTSFFVPKPFTPFQWAPMGTAEYFDEKRRFLTGKVREQINQRSIRYICHDAVTSELEGIFARGDRKLSDVIEKAYKKGCIFDAWTDYFHPDVWNELLDELSVDRDFYNYRERNEDEIFPWDFIDIGVSKQFLRREYENAKQGKVTPNCKQKCSGCGAASFHAGICMMDRKASGGSAQ
;
A
#
# COMPACT_ATOMS: atom_id res chain seq x y z
N ALA A 1 4.45 -8.02 -16.72
CA ALA A 1 5.32 -7.52 -17.70
C ALA A 1 6.45 -6.71 -17.06
N ALA A 2 6.43 -5.40 -16.95
CA ALA A 2 7.58 -4.58 -16.55
C ALA A 2 8.35 -5.06 -15.31
N ILE A 3 7.69 -5.53 -14.24
CA ILE A 3 8.36 -6.06 -13.05
C ILE A 3 9.20 -7.31 -13.37
N ALA A 4 8.67 -8.22 -14.18
CA ALA A 4 9.38 -9.44 -14.56
C ALA A 4 10.55 -9.12 -15.51
N GLU A 5 10.37 -8.19 -16.44
CA GLU A 5 11.39 -7.69 -17.34
C GLU A 5 12.52 -7.01 -16.57
N LEU A 6 12.20 -6.09 -15.66
CA LEU A 6 13.20 -5.43 -14.81
C LEU A 6 14.01 -6.44 -13.98
N ALA A 7 13.36 -7.42 -13.35
CA ALA A 7 14.07 -8.44 -12.60
C ALA A 7 14.98 -9.29 -13.49
N ASN A 8 14.55 -9.58 -14.73
CA ASN A 8 15.37 -10.27 -15.72
C ASN A 8 16.58 -9.43 -16.16
N ASP A 9 16.40 -8.14 -16.39
CA ASP A 9 17.46 -7.23 -16.82
C ASP A 9 18.52 -7.08 -15.73
N ILE A 10 18.11 -6.99 -14.46
CA ILE A 10 19.03 -7.00 -13.30
C ILE A 10 19.84 -8.31 -13.28
N ALA A 11 19.18 -9.46 -13.50
CA ALA A 11 19.87 -10.74 -13.57
C ALA A 11 20.83 -10.81 -14.78
N ALA A 12 20.41 -10.27 -15.93
CA ALA A 12 21.24 -10.21 -17.14
C ALA A 12 22.53 -9.41 -16.94
N THR A 13 22.45 -8.27 -16.26
CA THR A 13 23.63 -7.44 -15.92
C THR A 13 24.71 -8.23 -15.17
N TYR A 14 24.32 -9.13 -14.26
CA TYR A 14 25.28 -10.02 -13.60
C TYR A 14 25.96 -10.98 -14.60
N PHE A 15 25.23 -11.48 -15.59
CA PHE A 15 25.76 -12.40 -16.58
C PHE A 15 26.59 -11.73 -17.68
N GLU A 16 26.62 -10.39 -17.73
CA GLU A 16 27.55 -9.61 -18.59
C GLU A 16 28.97 -9.57 -18.00
N LEU A 17 29.13 -9.81 -16.69
CA LEU A 17 30.46 -9.90 -16.07
C LEU A 17 31.26 -11.07 -16.66
N PRO A 18 32.60 -10.95 -16.77
CA PRO A 18 33.49 -12.07 -17.09
C PRO A 18 33.25 -13.25 -16.16
N LYS A 19 33.40 -14.47 -16.65
CA LYS A 19 33.12 -15.67 -15.83
C LYS A 19 33.97 -15.74 -14.57
N GLU A 20 35.19 -15.23 -14.65
CA GLU A 20 36.18 -15.19 -13.57
C GLU A 20 35.78 -14.25 -12.43
N GLU A 21 34.96 -13.24 -12.73
CA GLU A 21 34.49 -12.27 -11.78
C GLU A 21 33.14 -12.66 -11.14
N ARG A 22 32.48 -13.69 -11.67
CA ARG A 22 31.18 -14.16 -11.16
C ARG A 22 31.36 -14.98 -9.88
N GLN A 23 30.72 -14.55 -8.80
CA GLN A 23 30.70 -15.28 -7.55
C GLN A 23 29.33 -15.91 -7.33
N GLY A 24 29.23 -17.23 -7.61
CA GLY A 24 27.98 -17.96 -7.44
C GLY A 24 26.92 -17.62 -8.49
N ARG A 25 25.65 -17.68 -8.07
CA ARG A 25 24.48 -17.39 -8.91
C ARG A 25 23.76 -16.17 -8.36
N PRO A 26 23.34 -15.22 -9.20
CA PRO A 26 22.54 -14.09 -8.76
C PRO A 26 21.16 -14.58 -8.26
N GLU A 27 20.69 -14.01 -7.17
CA GLU A 27 19.35 -14.22 -6.65
C GLU A 27 18.66 -12.85 -6.55
N ILE A 28 17.66 -12.63 -7.42
CA ILE A 28 16.85 -11.42 -7.46
C ILE A 28 15.50 -11.74 -6.87
N THR A 29 15.13 -11.08 -5.77
CA THR A 29 13.79 -11.19 -5.21
C THR A 29 12.91 -10.04 -5.69
N ALA A 30 11.89 -10.37 -6.48
CA ALA A 30 10.82 -9.45 -6.84
C ALA A 30 9.66 -9.64 -5.85
N SER A 31 9.48 -8.68 -4.95
CA SER A 31 8.38 -8.69 -3.98
C SER A 31 7.30 -7.69 -4.39
N THR A 32 6.05 -8.14 -4.38
CA THR A 32 4.88 -7.27 -4.62
C THR A 32 3.89 -7.41 -3.49
N SER A 33 3.20 -6.31 -3.20
CA SER A 33 2.04 -6.28 -2.31
C SER A 33 0.82 -5.79 -3.08
N PHE A 34 -0.35 -6.20 -2.65
CA PHE A 34 -1.59 -5.68 -3.20
C PHE A 34 -1.84 -4.26 -2.71
N PHE A 35 -2.53 -3.48 -3.54
CA PHE A 35 -2.87 -2.12 -3.20
C PHE A 35 -3.97 -2.10 -2.14
N VAL A 36 -3.65 -1.63 -0.94
CA VAL A 36 -4.58 -1.36 0.15
C VAL A 36 -4.67 0.15 0.34
N PRO A 37 -5.82 0.78 0.04
CA PRO A 37 -6.00 2.21 0.28
C PRO A 37 -5.84 2.54 1.76
N LYS A 38 -5.02 3.53 2.08
CA LYS A 38 -4.75 3.90 3.49
C LYS A 38 -5.36 5.24 3.85
N PRO A 39 -5.83 5.43 5.11
CA PRO A 39 -6.14 6.73 5.66
C PRO A 39 -5.04 7.75 5.44
N PHE A 40 -5.41 9.02 5.36
CA PHE A 40 -4.49 10.14 5.19
C PHE A 40 -3.59 10.09 3.94
N THR A 41 -3.96 9.30 2.95
CA THR A 41 -3.32 9.29 1.62
C THR A 41 -4.28 9.83 0.56
N PRO A 42 -3.77 10.28 -0.60
CA PRO A 42 -4.64 10.65 -1.72
C PRO A 42 -5.59 9.53 -2.12
N PHE A 43 -5.18 8.28 -1.97
CA PHE A 43 -5.99 7.12 -2.37
C PHE A 43 -6.98 6.63 -1.30
N GLN A 44 -7.19 7.36 -0.20
CA GLN A 44 -8.17 6.97 0.83
C GLN A 44 -9.62 6.85 0.31
N TRP A 45 -9.93 7.47 -0.83
CA TRP A 45 -11.24 7.35 -1.52
C TRP A 45 -11.30 6.18 -2.50
N ALA A 46 -10.14 5.66 -2.93
CA ALA A 46 -10.09 4.62 -3.94
C ALA A 46 -10.69 3.30 -3.46
N PRO A 47 -11.34 2.53 -4.36
CA PRO A 47 -11.68 1.14 -4.07
C PRO A 47 -10.41 0.29 -4.03
N MET A 48 -10.47 -0.80 -3.28
CA MET A 48 -9.48 -1.87 -3.29
C MET A 48 -9.88 -2.90 -4.38
N GLY A 49 -8.91 -3.62 -4.93
CA GLY A 49 -9.21 -4.77 -5.78
C GLY A 49 -9.76 -5.95 -4.97
N THR A 50 -10.59 -6.79 -5.59
CA THR A 50 -11.08 -8.02 -4.95
C THR A 50 -9.98 -9.08 -4.82
N ALA A 51 -10.20 -10.09 -3.98
CA ALA A 51 -9.27 -11.20 -3.84
C ALA A 51 -9.05 -11.95 -5.16
N GLU A 52 -10.11 -12.14 -5.95
CA GLU A 52 -10.05 -12.80 -7.26
C GLU A 52 -9.20 -11.98 -8.26
N TYR A 53 -9.39 -10.65 -8.28
CA TYR A 53 -8.58 -9.74 -9.10
C TYR A 53 -7.10 -9.82 -8.71
N PHE A 54 -6.80 -9.84 -7.42
CA PHE A 54 -5.44 -9.96 -6.92
C PHE A 54 -4.80 -11.30 -7.28
N ASP A 55 -5.53 -12.40 -7.15
CA ASP A 55 -5.07 -13.72 -7.55
C ASP A 55 -4.84 -13.83 -9.06
N GLU A 56 -5.67 -13.19 -9.87
CA GLU A 56 -5.44 -13.08 -11.31
C GLU A 56 -4.12 -12.37 -11.61
N LYS A 57 -3.86 -11.22 -10.96
CA LYS A 57 -2.62 -10.45 -11.15
C LYS A 57 -1.40 -11.19 -10.66
N ARG A 58 -1.51 -11.90 -9.54
CA ARG A 58 -0.44 -12.77 -9.01
C ARG A 58 -0.10 -13.88 -10.00
N ARG A 59 -1.11 -14.59 -10.53
CA ARG A 59 -0.93 -15.65 -11.54
C ARG A 59 -0.31 -15.11 -12.82
N PHE A 60 -0.82 -13.98 -13.30
CA PHE A 60 -0.28 -13.30 -14.47
C PHE A 60 1.22 -12.97 -14.31
N LEU A 61 1.60 -12.33 -13.17
CA LEU A 61 2.99 -11.94 -12.96
C LEU A 61 3.89 -13.15 -12.74
N THR A 62 3.41 -14.18 -12.04
CA THR A 62 4.12 -15.46 -11.92
C THR A 62 4.41 -16.08 -13.28
N GLY A 63 3.43 -16.07 -14.19
CA GLY A 63 3.61 -16.51 -15.58
C GLY A 63 4.68 -15.70 -16.31
N LYS A 64 4.62 -14.37 -16.19
CA LYS A 64 5.60 -13.47 -16.81
C LYS A 64 7.02 -13.67 -16.30
N VAL A 65 7.21 -13.97 -15.03
CA VAL A 65 8.53 -14.32 -14.47
C VAL A 65 9.04 -15.64 -15.06
N ARG A 66 8.16 -16.64 -15.21
CA ARG A 66 8.53 -17.94 -15.80
C ARG A 66 8.91 -17.87 -17.28
N GLU A 67 8.42 -16.86 -18.00
CA GLU A 67 8.78 -16.62 -19.42
C GLU A 67 10.17 -15.97 -19.55
N GLN A 68 10.79 -15.46 -18.49
CA GLN A 68 12.07 -14.78 -18.56
C GLN A 68 13.24 -15.76 -18.75
N ILE A 69 14.27 -15.33 -19.51
CA ILE A 69 15.48 -16.11 -19.79
C ILE A 69 16.19 -16.48 -18.47
N ASN A 70 16.30 -15.53 -17.56
CA ASN A 70 16.98 -15.69 -16.27
C ASN A 70 16.04 -16.10 -15.13
N GLN A 71 14.87 -16.68 -15.43
CA GLN A 71 13.83 -17.04 -14.45
C GLN A 71 14.35 -17.80 -13.23
N ARG A 72 15.37 -18.63 -13.42
CA ARG A 72 15.97 -19.40 -12.31
C ARG A 72 16.73 -18.54 -11.30
N SER A 73 17.07 -17.30 -11.67
CA SER A 73 17.68 -16.30 -10.79
C SER A 73 16.67 -15.37 -10.16
N ILE A 74 15.37 -15.51 -10.48
CA ILE A 74 14.31 -14.62 -10.02
C ILE A 74 13.39 -15.39 -9.08
N ARG A 75 13.31 -14.92 -7.85
CA ARG A 75 12.32 -15.34 -6.85
C ARG A 75 11.20 -14.32 -6.79
N TYR A 76 9.99 -14.72 -7.15
CA TYR A 76 8.81 -13.86 -7.05
C TYR A 76 8.04 -14.17 -5.77
N ILE A 77 7.76 -13.13 -4.97
CA ILE A 77 6.98 -13.19 -3.73
C ILE A 77 5.83 -12.20 -3.86
N CYS A 78 4.63 -12.65 -3.52
CA CYS A 78 3.44 -11.81 -3.46
C CYS A 78 2.73 -12.03 -2.13
N HIS A 79 2.19 -10.96 -1.55
CA HIS A 79 1.35 -11.06 -0.37
C HIS A 79 0.10 -11.88 -0.67
N ASP A 80 -0.49 -12.42 0.38
CA ASP A 80 -1.74 -13.16 0.31
C ASP A 80 -2.94 -12.21 0.12
N ALA A 81 -3.90 -12.61 -0.71
CA ALA A 81 -5.05 -11.77 -1.04
C ALA A 81 -6.01 -11.62 0.14
N VAL A 82 -6.24 -12.70 0.91
CA VAL A 82 -7.15 -12.69 2.07
C VAL A 82 -6.57 -11.83 3.19
N THR A 83 -5.27 -11.94 3.45
CA THR A 83 -4.57 -11.07 4.41
C THR A 83 -4.70 -9.60 4.01
N SER A 84 -4.56 -9.29 2.72
CA SER A 84 -4.67 -7.92 2.21
C SER A 84 -6.10 -7.40 2.29
N GLU A 85 -7.12 -8.24 2.09
CA GLU A 85 -8.52 -7.89 2.29
C GLU A 85 -8.80 -7.51 3.74
N LEU A 86 -8.36 -8.35 4.69
CA LEU A 86 -8.50 -8.09 6.12
C LEU A 86 -7.77 -6.80 6.54
N GLU A 87 -6.55 -6.58 6.01
CA GLU A 87 -5.81 -5.34 6.20
C GLU A 87 -6.61 -4.12 5.73
N GLY A 88 -7.27 -4.21 4.57
CA GLY A 88 -8.11 -3.15 4.04
C GLY A 88 -9.30 -2.83 4.93
N ILE A 89 -9.99 -3.86 5.44
CA ILE A 89 -11.12 -3.71 6.38
C ILE A 89 -10.66 -2.99 7.64
N PHE A 90 -9.55 -3.42 8.26
CA PHE A 90 -9.06 -2.80 9.49
C PHE A 90 -8.47 -1.41 9.28
N ALA A 91 -7.74 -1.18 8.19
CA ALA A 91 -7.16 0.14 7.90
C ALA A 91 -8.23 1.21 7.66
N ARG A 92 -9.41 0.83 7.17
CA ARG A 92 -10.48 1.74 6.76
C ARG A 92 -11.76 1.59 7.57
N GLY A 93 -11.71 0.72 8.57
CA GLY A 93 -12.83 0.37 9.41
C GLY A 93 -13.21 1.44 10.43
N ASP A 94 -14.31 1.19 11.09
CA ASP A 94 -14.82 1.99 12.18
C ASP A 94 -14.95 1.15 13.47
N ARG A 95 -15.50 1.73 14.52
CA ARG A 95 -15.61 1.04 15.81
C ARG A 95 -16.52 -0.19 15.82
N LYS A 96 -17.32 -0.43 14.77
CA LYS A 96 -18.13 -1.66 14.65
C LYS A 96 -17.25 -2.91 14.53
N LEU A 97 -16.02 -2.75 14.08
CA LEU A 97 -15.06 -3.85 13.98
C LEU A 97 -14.52 -4.30 15.35
N SER A 98 -14.79 -3.57 16.43
CA SER A 98 -14.34 -3.95 17.79
C SER A 98 -14.85 -5.34 18.19
N ASP A 99 -16.11 -5.66 17.86
CA ASP A 99 -16.71 -6.95 18.20
C ASP A 99 -16.08 -8.10 17.42
N VAL A 100 -15.69 -7.84 16.15
CA VAL A 100 -14.95 -8.81 15.32
C VAL A 100 -13.60 -9.12 15.97
N ILE A 101 -12.86 -8.06 16.33
CA ILE A 101 -11.51 -8.20 16.94
C ILE A 101 -11.60 -8.93 18.28
N GLU A 102 -12.56 -8.57 19.14
CA GLU A 102 -12.74 -9.20 20.45
C GLU A 102 -13.06 -10.70 20.30
N LYS A 103 -13.97 -11.06 19.38
CA LYS A 103 -14.33 -12.45 19.14
C LYS A 103 -13.18 -13.24 18.52
N ALA A 104 -12.43 -12.65 17.58
CA ALA A 104 -11.26 -13.27 16.98
C ALA A 104 -10.18 -13.56 18.04
N TYR A 105 -9.89 -12.59 18.91
CA TYR A 105 -8.99 -12.80 20.04
C TYR A 105 -9.45 -13.95 20.95
N LYS A 106 -10.74 -14.02 21.30
CA LYS A 106 -11.30 -15.12 22.10
C LYS A 106 -11.23 -16.48 21.41
N LYS A 107 -11.21 -16.50 20.06
CA LYS A 107 -10.99 -17.71 19.25
C LYS A 107 -9.50 -18.04 19.01
N GLY A 108 -8.58 -17.27 19.57
CA GLY A 108 -7.13 -17.52 19.52
C GLY A 108 -6.38 -16.81 18.40
N CYS A 109 -6.99 -15.89 17.67
CA CYS A 109 -6.31 -15.05 16.67
C CYS A 109 -5.48 -13.97 17.39
N ILE A 110 -4.20 -14.25 17.64
CA ILE A 110 -3.29 -13.39 18.43
C ILE A 110 -2.07 -12.98 17.62
N PHE A 111 -1.52 -13.90 16.85
CA PHE A 111 -0.27 -13.71 16.11
C PHE A 111 -0.49 -13.71 14.59
N ASP A 112 -1.58 -13.14 14.13
CA ASP A 112 -2.01 -13.17 12.72
C ASP A 112 -1.06 -12.43 11.75
N ALA A 113 -0.06 -11.70 12.27
CA ALA A 113 1.01 -11.13 11.46
C ALA A 113 1.99 -12.19 10.90
N TRP A 114 1.98 -13.40 11.45
CA TRP A 114 2.78 -14.52 10.96
C TRP A 114 1.89 -15.53 10.26
N THR A 115 2.27 -15.92 9.05
CA THR A 115 1.50 -16.83 8.19
C THR A 115 1.13 -18.15 8.88
N ASP A 116 2.02 -18.68 9.71
CA ASP A 116 1.81 -19.95 10.42
C ASP A 116 0.72 -19.87 11.52
N TYR A 117 0.42 -18.67 11.97
CA TYR A 117 -0.59 -18.39 13.01
C TYR A 117 -1.82 -17.66 12.49
N PHE A 118 -1.84 -17.32 11.21
CA PHE A 118 -2.98 -16.64 10.59
C PHE A 118 -4.10 -17.65 10.33
N HIS A 119 -5.29 -17.37 10.82
CA HIS A 119 -6.48 -18.20 10.71
C HIS A 119 -7.55 -17.54 9.83
N PRO A 120 -7.39 -17.51 8.49
CA PRO A 120 -8.30 -16.81 7.58
C PRO A 120 -9.75 -17.27 7.71
N ASP A 121 -9.98 -18.56 7.95
CA ASP A 121 -11.31 -19.13 8.08
C ASP A 121 -12.06 -18.54 9.30
N VAL A 122 -11.36 -18.37 10.43
CA VAL A 122 -11.93 -17.75 11.64
C VAL A 122 -12.31 -16.31 11.39
N TRP A 123 -11.45 -15.55 10.70
CA TRP A 123 -11.74 -14.16 10.35
C TRP A 123 -12.93 -14.06 9.40
N ASN A 124 -12.99 -14.90 8.35
CA ASN A 124 -14.10 -14.91 7.42
C ASN A 124 -15.42 -15.27 8.10
N GLU A 125 -15.43 -16.31 8.96
CA GLU A 125 -16.60 -16.71 9.73
C GLU A 125 -17.12 -15.54 10.60
N LEU A 126 -16.23 -14.81 11.27
CA LEU A 126 -16.62 -13.71 12.15
C LEU A 126 -17.11 -12.48 11.37
N LEU A 127 -16.50 -12.17 10.24
CA LEU A 127 -16.95 -11.09 9.37
C LEU A 127 -18.38 -11.38 8.85
N ASP A 128 -18.67 -12.63 8.51
CA ASP A 128 -19.99 -13.05 8.04
C ASP A 128 -21.01 -13.10 9.20
N GLU A 129 -20.65 -13.69 10.37
CA GLU A 129 -21.49 -13.75 11.57
C GLU A 129 -21.95 -12.35 12.02
N LEU A 130 -21.02 -11.39 11.98
CA LEU A 130 -21.29 -10.02 12.42
C LEU A 130 -21.78 -9.11 11.28
N SER A 131 -22.07 -9.69 10.11
CA SER A 131 -22.59 -8.98 8.93
C SER A 131 -21.73 -7.77 8.54
N VAL A 132 -20.40 -7.94 8.57
CA VAL A 132 -19.47 -6.90 8.14
C VAL A 132 -19.54 -6.77 6.61
N ASP A 133 -19.96 -5.61 6.15
CA ASP A 133 -20.07 -5.30 4.73
C ASP A 133 -18.68 -5.01 4.14
N ARG A 134 -18.08 -6.03 3.48
CA ARG A 134 -16.76 -5.92 2.83
C ARG A 134 -16.78 -4.91 1.69
N ASP A 135 -17.89 -4.81 0.96
CA ASP A 135 -18.05 -3.83 -0.13
C ASP A 135 -18.00 -2.41 0.41
N PHE A 136 -18.67 -2.17 1.54
CA PHE A 136 -18.66 -0.88 2.18
C PHE A 136 -17.26 -0.45 2.61
N TYR A 137 -16.45 -1.36 3.18
CA TYR A 137 -15.11 -1.02 3.67
C TYR A 137 -14.06 -1.00 2.55
N ASN A 138 -14.06 -1.99 1.64
CA ASN A 138 -12.95 -2.21 0.70
C ASN A 138 -13.26 -1.86 -0.74
N TYR A 139 -14.41 -2.25 -1.27
CA TYR A 139 -14.56 -2.39 -2.72
C TYR A 139 -15.27 -1.24 -3.40
N ARG A 140 -15.97 -0.39 -2.66
CA ARG A 140 -16.57 0.81 -3.22
C ARG A 140 -15.58 1.98 -3.29
N GLU A 141 -15.71 2.84 -4.30
CA GLU A 141 -15.15 4.17 -4.24
C GLU A 141 -15.95 5.01 -3.23
N ARG A 142 -15.26 5.75 -2.37
CA ARG A 142 -15.89 6.58 -1.34
C ARG A 142 -16.27 7.94 -1.91
N ASN A 143 -17.38 8.48 -1.42
CA ASN A 143 -17.81 9.81 -1.84
C ASN A 143 -16.85 10.89 -1.35
N GLU A 144 -16.72 11.95 -2.12
CA GLU A 144 -15.84 13.07 -1.83
C GLU A 144 -16.16 13.76 -0.50
N ASP A 145 -17.44 13.88 -0.18
CA ASP A 145 -17.95 14.55 1.02
C ASP A 145 -18.16 13.59 2.21
N GLU A 146 -17.76 12.32 2.05
CA GLU A 146 -17.88 11.32 3.11
C GLU A 146 -17.01 11.69 4.31
N ILE A 147 -17.61 11.61 5.50
CA ILE A 147 -16.88 11.76 6.76
C ILE A 147 -16.25 10.40 7.10
N PHE A 148 -14.94 10.38 7.18
CA PHE A 148 -14.19 9.16 7.48
C PHE A 148 -14.02 8.96 8.99
N PRO A 149 -13.90 7.72 9.47
CA PRO A 149 -13.65 7.42 10.86
C PRO A 149 -12.42 8.10 11.47
N TRP A 150 -11.47 8.51 10.64
CA TRP A 150 -10.21 9.15 11.03
C TRP A 150 -10.18 10.67 10.82
N ASP A 151 -11.23 11.28 10.30
CA ASP A 151 -11.25 12.73 9.98
C ASP A 151 -11.11 13.64 11.21
N PHE A 152 -11.31 13.11 12.41
CA PHE A 152 -11.09 13.84 13.67
C PHE A 152 -9.60 13.98 14.05
N ILE A 153 -8.70 13.30 13.35
CA ILE A 153 -7.25 13.36 13.59
C ILE A 153 -6.62 14.35 12.62
N ASP A 154 -6.03 15.41 13.14
CA ASP A 154 -5.26 16.35 12.34
C ASP A 154 -3.80 15.88 12.22
N ILE A 155 -3.40 15.50 11.01
CA ILE A 155 -2.03 15.10 10.67
C ILE A 155 -1.22 16.23 10.02
N GLY A 156 -1.78 17.44 9.93
CA GLY A 156 -1.17 18.58 9.25
C GLY A 156 -1.25 18.58 7.74
N VAL A 157 -1.82 17.54 7.15
CA VAL A 157 -2.09 17.51 5.71
C VAL A 157 -3.59 17.64 5.49
N SER A 158 -4.01 18.71 4.80
CA SER A 158 -5.42 19.00 4.63
C SER A 158 -6.12 17.95 3.76
N LYS A 159 -7.36 17.58 4.12
CA LYS A 159 -8.19 16.66 3.32
C LYS A 159 -8.40 17.20 1.90
N GLN A 160 -8.51 18.53 1.74
CA GLN A 160 -8.63 19.19 0.44
C GLN A 160 -7.37 18.95 -0.43
N PHE A 161 -6.17 19.00 0.16
CA PHE A 161 -4.94 18.67 -0.56
C PHE A 161 -4.95 17.22 -1.02
N LEU A 162 -5.25 16.26 -0.12
CA LEU A 162 -5.30 14.84 -0.46
C LEU A 162 -6.30 14.55 -1.58
N ARG A 163 -7.46 15.22 -1.56
CA ARG A 163 -8.47 15.10 -2.62
C ARG A 163 -7.96 15.61 -3.96
N ARG A 164 -7.35 16.81 -3.98
CA ARG A 164 -6.73 17.33 -5.20
C ARG A 164 -5.68 16.38 -5.77
N GLU A 165 -4.85 15.78 -4.92
CA GLU A 165 -3.85 14.80 -5.36
C GLU A 165 -4.49 13.51 -5.87
N TYR A 166 -5.64 13.10 -5.33
CA TYR A 166 -6.40 11.96 -5.85
C TYR A 166 -6.92 12.23 -7.27
N GLU A 167 -7.49 13.40 -7.50
CA GLU A 167 -7.95 13.80 -8.84
C GLU A 167 -6.79 13.99 -9.83
N ASN A 168 -5.66 14.53 -9.38
CA ASN A 168 -4.44 14.60 -10.17
C ASN A 168 -3.95 13.21 -10.57
N ALA A 169 -3.96 12.24 -9.63
CA ALA A 169 -3.55 10.87 -9.89
C ALA A 169 -4.44 10.18 -10.93
N LYS A 170 -5.78 10.37 -10.88
CA LYS A 170 -6.70 9.87 -11.91
C LYS A 170 -6.37 10.39 -13.30
N GLN A 171 -5.80 11.59 -13.39
CA GLN A 171 -5.41 12.23 -14.65
C GLN A 171 -3.93 11.98 -15.02
N GLY A 172 -3.19 11.18 -14.25
CA GLY A 172 -1.76 10.95 -14.44
C GLY A 172 -0.88 12.19 -14.21
N LYS A 173 -1.39 13.21 -13.51
CA LYS A 173 -0.63 14.41 -13.18
C LYS A 173 0.26 14.19 -11.97
N VAL A 174 1.51 14.59 -12.09
CA VAL A 174 2.50 14.49 -11.01
C VAL A 174 2.67 15.84 -10.33
N THR A 175 2.54 15.85 -9.00
CA THR A 175 2.80 17.03 -8.18
C THR A 175 4.31 17.14 -7.90
N PRO A 176 4.92 18.32 -8.11
CA PRO A 176 6.33 18.53 -7.79
C PRO A 176 6.64 18.25 -6.31
N ASN A 177 7.83 17.75 -6.03
CA ASN A 177 8.27 17.55 -4.65
C ASN A 177 8.55 18.89 -3.96
N CYS A 178 8.55 18.88 -2.61
CA CYS A 178 8.70 20.09 -1.78
C CYS A 178 10.00 20.88 -2.00
N LYS A 179 11.07 20.25 -2.55
CA LYS A 179 12.33 20.94 -2.89
C LYS A 179 12.20 21.80 -4.13
N GLN A 180 11.30 21.42 -5.04
CA GLN A 180 11.06 22.15 -6.29
C GLN A 180 10.02 23.26 -6.10
N LYS A 181 8.88 22.92 -5.51
CA LYS A 181 7.76 23.84 -5.31
C LYS A 181 6.87 23.41 -4.16
N CYS A 182 6.42 24.37 -3.34
CA CYS A 182 5.41 24.09 -2.33
C CYS A 182 4.07 23.79 -2.99
N SER A 183 3.48 22.65 -2.65
CA SER A 183 2.18 22.19 -3.17
C SER A 183 0.99 22.58 -2.29
N GLY A 184 1.22 23.30 -1.18
CA GLY A 184 0.16 23.78 -0.28
C GLY A 184 -0.56 22.65 0.47
N CYS A 185 0.18 21.65 0.98
CA CYS A 185 -0.41 20.49 1.65
C CYS A 185 -1.01 20.80 3.04
N GLY A 186 -0.59 21.90 3.69
CA GLY A 186 -0.99 22.28 5.05
C GLY A 186 0.07 22.00 6.13
N ALA A 187 1.06 21.17 5.86
CA ALA A 187 2.06 20.75 6.87
C ALA A 187 2.86 21.90 7.51
N ALA A 188 2.93 23.07 6.85
CA ALA A 188 3.57 24.26 7.41
C ALA A 188 2.86 24.80 8.68
N SER A 189 1.57 24.49 8.87
CA SER A 189 0.79 24.96 10.02
C SER A 189 1.30 24.43 11.37
N PHE A 190 2.04 23.33 11.37
CA PHE A 190 2.60 22.74 12.59
C PHE A 190 3.95 23.35 13.01
N HIS A 191 4.56 24.19 12.18
CA HIS A 191 5.89 24.79 12.45
C HIS A 191 6.95 23.79 12.91
N ALA A 192 6.88 22.56 12.41
CA ALA A 192 7.77 21.46 12.82
C ALA A 192 9.20 21.55 12.26
N GLY A 193 9.52 22.61 11.52
CA GLY A 193 10.84 22.83 10.92
C GLY A 193 11.20 21.87 9.78
N ILE A 194 10.32 20.95 9.44
CA ILE A 194 10.49 19.98 8.35
C ILE A 194 10.06 20.57 7.01
N CYS A 195 9.03 21.43 7.03
CA CYS A 195 8.50 22.06 5.84
C CYS A 195 9.47 23.12 5.29
N MET A 196 9.71 23.08 3.98
CA MET A 196 10.57 24.09 3.31
C MET A 196 10.02 25.53 3.42
N MET A 197 8.72 25.71 3.63
CA MET A 197 8.09 27.02 3.86
C MET A 197 8.41 27.54 5.28
N ASP A 198 8.44 26.68 6.29
CA ASP A 198 8.83 27.05 7.66
C ASP A 198 10.27 27.54 7.71
N ARG A 199 11.17 26.90 6.95
CA ARG A 199 12.59 27.31 6.88
C ARG A 199 12.78 28.68 6.24
N LYS A 200 11.92 29.08 5.30
CA LYS A 200 11.95 30.41 4.70
C LYS A 200 11.41 31.48 5.64
N ALA A 201 10.43 31.16 6.46
CA ALA A 201 9.88 32.09 7.46
C ALA A 201 10.84 32.31 8.64
N SER A 202 11.60 31.28 9.03
CA SER A 202 12.62 31.35 10.09
C SER A 202 13.98 31.87 9.63
N GLY A 203 14.26 31.88 8.33
CA GLY A 203 15.52 32.37 7.73
C GLY A 203 15.56 33.88 7.43
N GLY A 204 14.59 34.63 7.86
CA GLY A 204 14.48 36.08 7.67
C GLY A 204 15.22 36.96 8.69
N SER A 205 16.18 36.41 9.47
CA SER A 205 17.04 37.19 10.37
C SER A 205 18.35 36.46 10.65
N ALA A 206 19.24 36.44 9.67
CA ALA A 206 20.67 36.34 9.91
C ALA A 206 21.32 37.50 9.15
N GLN A 207 21.46 38.61 9.83
CA GLN A 207 22.47 39.60 9.55
C GLN A 207 23.81 39.12 10.09
#